data_1cc71b8c841355ec66bb513b7872e541
#
_entry.id   1cc71b8c841355ec66bb513b7872e541
#
_cell.length_a   1.000
_cell.length_b   1.000
_cell.length_c   1.000
_cell.angle_alpha   90.00
_cell.angle_beta   90.00
_cell.angle_gamma   90.00
#
_symmetry.space_group_name_H-M   'P 1'
#
loop_
_entity.id
_entity.type
_entity.pdbx_description
1 polymer ?
#
loop_
_entity_poly.entity_id
_entity_poly.type
_entity_poly.pdbx_seq_one_letter_code
_entity_poly.pdbx_strand_id
1 'polypeptide(L)'
;IAAYIGTAAKFALPMATSALYTHFYRILKYGALLASNPRPGNDQKAKILAVNPYFFQEYDTAVRNYPVKKAMAVIALLKEYDYKGKGGDVGEATPAELMVELTAKILNI
;
A
#
# COMPACT_ATOMS: atom_id res chain seq x y z
N ILE A 1 12.68 3.15 9.40
CA ILE A 1 11.92 3.19 8.13
C ILE A 1 11.69 4.62 7.66
N ALA A 2 11.20 5.50 8.53
CA ALA A 2 10.95 6.88 8.13
C ALA A 2 12.23 7.60 7.68
N ALA A 3 13.36 7.35 8.35
CA ALA A 3 14.64 7.92 7.96
C ALA A 3 15.09 7.41 6.60
N TYR A 4 14.92 6.10 6.34
CA TYR A 4 15.24 5.52 5.04
C TYR A 4 14.35 6.12 3.94
N ILE A 5 13.05 6.22 4.20
CA ILE A 5 12.11 6.82 3.25
C ILE A 5 12.51 8.26 2.93
N GLY A 6 12.81 9.06 3.95
CA GLY A 6 13.22 10.45 3.77
C GLY A 6 14.50 10.59 2.96
N THR A 7 15.49 9.71 3.20
CA THR A 7 16.76 9.73 2.49
C THR A 7 16.61 9.30 1.04
N ALA A 8 15.78 8.28 0.79
CA ALA A 8 15.62 7.70 -0.55
C ALA A 8 14.55 8.38 -1.39
N ALA A 9 13.65 9.16 -0.79
CA ALA A 9 12.44 9.67 -1.45
C ALA A 9 12.74 10.49 -2.69
N LYS A 10 13.84 11.24 -2.69
CA LYS A 10 14.25 12.07 -3.83
C LYS A 10 14.33 11.27 -5.14
N PHE A 11 14.80 10.02 -5.05
CA PHE A 11 14.98 9.15 -6.20
C PHE A 11 13.92 8.06 -6.29
N ALA A 12 13.31 7.70 -5.17
CA ALA A 12 12.52 6.50 -5.03
C ALA A 12 11.03 6.75 -4.78
N LEU A 13 10.58 8.01 -4.72
CA LEU A 13 9.15 8.28 -4.46
C LEU A 13 8.23 7.54 -5.44
N PRO A 14 8.42 7.62 -6.78
CA PRO A 14 7.55 6.88 -7.70
C PRO A 14 7.66 5.36 -7.52
N MET A 15 8.86 4.85 -7.22
CA MET A 15 9.05 3.42 -6.96
C MET A 15 8.37 3.01 -5.67
N ALA A 16 8.50 3.82 -4.63
CA ALA A 16 7.88 3.54 -3.34
C ALA A 16 6.35 3.56 -3.43
N THR A 17 5.76 4.53 -4.11
CA THR A 17 4.31 4.58 -4.30
C THR A 17 3.82 3.41 -5.12
N SER A 18 4.56 3.01 -6.15
CA SER A 18 4.21 1.85 -6.97
C SER A 18 4.27 0.55 -6.17
N ALA A 19 5.31 0.36 -5.36
CA ALA A 19 5.45 -0.83 -4.52
C ALA A 19 4.34 -0.90 -3.47
N LEU A 20 4.04 0.22 -2.83
CA LEU A 20 2.95 0.30 -1.85
C LEU A 20 1.60 0.05 -2.51
N TYR A 21 1.39 0.60 -3.71
CA TYR A 21 0.17 0.37 -4.47
C TYR A 21 -0.04 -1.13 -4.73
N THR A 22 1.00 -1.82 -5.19
CA THR A 22 0.93 -3.26 -5.45
C THR A 22 0.60 -4.02 -4.17
N HIS A 23 1.25 -3.66 -3.07
CA HIS A 23 1.04 -4.30 -1.77
C HIS A 23 -0.39 -4.11 -1.28
N PHE A 24 -0.89 -2.88 -1.26
CA PHE A 24 -2.25 -2.60 -0.80
C PHE A 24 -3.31 -3.10 -1.76
N TYR A 25 -3.01 -3.19 -3.05
CA TYR A 25 -3.92 -3.81 -4.00
C TYR A 25 -4.09 -5.31 -3.72
N ARG A 26 -3.01 -5.98 -3.33
CA ARG A 26 -3.08 -7.38 -2.88
C ARG A 26 -3.92 -7.51 -1.62
N ILE A 27 -3.74 -6.61 -0.65
CA ILE A 27 -4.53 -6.57 0.58
C ILE A 27 -6.01 -6.40 0.24
N LEU A 28 -6.33 -5.49 -0.66
CA LEU A 28 -7.70 -5.25 -1.10
C LEU A 28 -8.32 -6.49 -1.73
N LYS A 29 -7.61 -7.12 -2.67
CA LYS A 29 -8.10 -8.33 -3.34
C LYS A 29 -8.29 -9.48 -2.35
N TYR A 30 -7.37 -9.63 -1.43
CA TYR A 30 -7.46 -10.68 -0.42
C TYR A 30 -8.64 -10.42 0.53
N GLY A 31 -8.82 -9.18 0.96
CA GLY A 31 -9.97 -8.80 1.78
C GLY A 31 -11.30 -9.08 1.08
N ALA A 32 -11.38 -8.80 -0.21
CA ALA A 32 -12.57 -9.10 -1.02
C ALA A 32 -12.79 -10.61 -1.12
N LEU A 33 -11.73 -11.39 -1.29
CA LEU A 33 -11.82 -12.85 -1.31
C LEU A 33 -12.36 -13.38 0.02
N LEU A 34 -11.84 -12.88 1.14
CA LEU A 34 -12.27 -13.31 2.48
C LEU A 34 -13.73 -12.92 2.76
N ALA A 35 -14.21 -11.85 2.17
CA ALA A 35 -15.60 -11.45 2.32
C ALA A 35 -16.56 -12.44 1.64
N SER A 36 -16.15 -13.01 0.51
CA SER A 36 -16.95 -14.01 -0.21
C SER A 36 -16.66 -15.44 0.24
N ASN A 37 -15.45 -15.71 0.72
CA ASN A 37 -15.03 -17.03 1.20
C ASN A 37 -14.11 -16.84 2.42
N PRO A 38 -14.63 -16.94 3.67
CA PRO A 38 -13.83 -16.70 4.87
C PRO A 38 -12.66 -17.69 5.08
N ARG A 39 -12.69 -18.83 4.39
CA ARG A 39 -11.64 -19.84 4.51
C ARG A 39 -11.16 -20.30 3.14
N PRO A 40 -10.48 -19.43 2.38
CA PRO A 40 -9.97 -19.82 1.08
C PRO A 40 -8.85 -20.85 1.21
N GLY A 41 -8.77 -21.76 0.26
CA GLY A 41 -7.66 -22.70 0.19
C GLY A 41 -6.35 -22.01 -0.19
N ASN A 42 -5.23 -22.69 0.03
CA ASN A 42 -3.92 -22.15 -0.30
C ASN A 42 -3.77 -21.83 -1.79
N ASP A 43 -4.43 -22.61 -2.66
CA ASP A 43 -4.42 -22.36 -4.10
C ASP A 43 -5.05 -21.01 -4.45
N GLN A 44 -6.17 -20.70 -3.81
CA GLN A 44 -6.86 -19.42 -4.01
C GLN A 44 -6.03 -18.25 -3.47
N LYS A 45 -5.42 -18.43 -2.29
CA LYS A 45 -4.53 -17.41 -1.71
C LYS A 45 -3.34 -17.16 -2.62
N ALA A 46 -2.70 -18.20 -3.11
CA ALA A 46 -1.54 -18.08 -4.00
C ALA A 46 -1.90 -17.33 -5.29
N LYS A 47 -3.08 -17.62 -5.84
CA LYS A 47 -3.54 -16.99 -7.07
C LYS A 47 -3.81 -15.48 -6.88
N ILE A 48 -4.40 -15.12 -5.75
CA ILE A 48 -4.76 -13.72 -5.46
C ILE A 48 -3.54 -12.92 -5.02
N LEU A 49 -2.75 -13.47 -4.10
CA LEU A 49 -1.62 -12.76 -3.51
C LEU A 49 -0.37 -12.79 -4.37
N ALA A 50 -0.21 -13.86 -5.16
CA ALA A 50 0.96 -14.03 -6.03
C ALA A 50 2.28 -13.92 -5.25
N VAL A 51 2.30 -14.44 -4.01
CA VAL A 51 3.47 -14.43 -3.13
C VAL A 51 3.73 -15.83 -2.61
N ASN A 52 4.94 -16.07 -2.08
CA ASN A 52 5.27 -17.31 -1.44
C ASN A 52 4.30 -17.58 -0.26
N PRO A 53 3.80 -18.81 -0.07
CA PRO A 53 2.90 -19.14 1.05
C PRO A 53 3.45 -18.75 2.42
N TYR A 54 4.76 -18.65 2.57
CA TYR A 54 5.39 -18.17 3.79
C TYR A 54 4.86 -16.81 4.23
N PHE A 55 4.45 -15.96 3.27
CA PHE A 55 3.97 -14.61 3.54
C PHE A 55 2.46 -14.52 3.74
N PHE A 56 1.72 -15.62 3.62
CA PHE A 56 0.25 -15.58 3.76
C PHE A 56 -0.20 -15.06 5.12
N GLN A 57 0.52 -15.43 6.17
CA GLN A 57 0.18 -14.98 7.51
C GLN A 57 0.32 -13.46 7.66
N GLU A 58 1.30 -12.88 7.00
CA GLU A 58 1.47 -11.42 7.00
C GLU A 58 0.28 -10.73 6.34
N TYR A 59 -0.24 -11.29 5.25
CA TYR A 59 -1.42 -10.75 4.60
C TYR A 59 -2.69 -10.96 5.41
N ASP A 60 -2.80 -12.05 6.15
CA ASP A 60 -3.91 -12.24 7.10
C ASP A 60 -3.93 -11.13 8.15
N THR A 61 -2.77 -10.79 8.69
CA THR A 61 -2.63 -9.69 9.64
C THR A 61 -2.92 -8.34 8.99
N ALA A 62 -2.40 -8.14 7.78
CA ALA A 62 -2.59 -6.88 7.05
C ALA A 62 -4.07 -6.62 6.75
N VAL A 63 -4.83 -7.65 6.38
CA VAL A 63 -6.27 -7.51 6.11
C VAL A 63 -7.04 -7.12 7.36
N ARG A 64 -6.63 -7.61 8.52
CA ARG A 64 -7.25 -7.22 9.79
C ARG A 64 -7.01 -5.74 10.11
N ASN A 65 -5.79 -5.27 9.85
CA ASN A 65 -5.42 -3.87 10.11
C ASN A 65 -5.97 -2.92 9.04
N TYR A 66 -6.09 -3.40 7.80
CA TYR A 66 -6.57 -2.62 6.66
C TYR A 66 -7.72 -3.36 5.96
N PRO A 67 -8.93 -3.35 6.55
CA PRO A 67 -10.11 -3.89 5.87
C PRO A 67 -10.34 -3.21 4.53
N VAL A 68 -11.21 -3.76 3.71
CA VAL A 68 -11.44 -3.29 2.33
C VAL A 68 -11.58 -1.77 2.24
N LYS A 69 -12.39 -1.16 3.11
CA LYS A 69 -12.59 0.30 3.07
C LYS A 69 -11.29 1.08 3.33
N LYS A 70 -10.51 0.63 4.31
CA LYS A 70 -9.22 1.26 4.62
C LYS A 70 -8.21 1.04 3.51
N ALA A 71 -8.16 -0.16 2.94
CA ALA A 71 -7.28 -0.45 1.81
C ALA A 71 -7.61 0.42 0.60
N MET A 72 -8.89 0.63 0.32
CA MET A 72 -9.31 1.54 -0.75
C MET A 72 -8.89 2.97 -0.49
N ALA A 73 -9.00 3.44 0.76
CA ALA A 73 -8.55 4.78 1.15
C ALA A 73 -7.04 4.94 0.97
N VAL A 74 -6.25 3.92 1.33
CA VAL A 74 -4.80 3.95 1.12
C VAL A 74 -4.47 4.00 -0.38
N ILE A 75 -5.15 3.20 -1.18
CA ILE A 75 -4.94 3.20 -2.64
C ILE A 75 -5.24 4.59 -3.23
N ALA A 76 -6.31 5.24 -2.78
CA ALA A 76 -6.64 6.58 -3.23
C ALA A 76 -5.54 7.58 -2.87
N LEU A 77 -5.00 7.49 -1.64
CA LEU A 77 -3.87 8.30 -1.22
C LEU A 77 -2.63 8.05 -2.08
N LEU A 78 -2.34 6.78 -2.39
CA LEU A 78 -1.18 6.44 -3.21
C LEU A 78 -1.29 7.04 -4.61
N LYS A 79 -2.48 7.03 -5.19
CA LYS A 79 -2.71 7.66 -6.50
C LYS A 79 -2.50 9.17 -6.44
N GLU A 80 -3.00 9.81 -5.37
CA GLU A 80 -2.82 11.25 -5.17
C GLU A 80 -1.34 11.61 -5.07
N TYR A 81 -0.58 10.86 -4.27
CA TYR A 81 0.84 11.16 -4.06
C TYR A 81 1.72 10.75 -5.24
N ASP A 82 1.32 9.74 -6.00
CA ASP A 82 1.99 9.42 -7.26
C ASP A 82 1.88 10.60 -8.24
N TYR A 83 0.68 11.18 -8.35
CA TYR A 83 0.47 12.37 -9.16
C TYR A 83 1.33 13.55 -8.68
N LYS A 84 1.34 13.80 -7.38
CA LYS A 84 2.17 14.87 -6.79
C LYS A 84 3.65 14.64 -7.04
N GLY A 85 4.10 13.38 -6.93
CA GLY A 85 5.50 13.02 -7.15
C GLY A 85 5.94 13.17 -8.59
N LYS A 86 4.99 13.19 -9.53
CA LYS A 86 5.27 13.40 -10.97
C LYS A 86 5.13 14.85 -11.40
N GLY A 87 5.10 15.79 -10.46
CA GLY A 87 5.01 17.21 -10.77
C GLY A 87 3.59 17.76 -10.78
N GLY A 88 2.63 17.03 -10.19
CA GLY A 88 1.30 17.55 -9.98
C GLY A 88 1.30 18.72 -9.00
N ASP A 89 0.11 19.20 -8.62
CA ASP A 89 -0.05 20.36 -7.76
C ASP A 89 0.49 20.08 -6.34
N VAL A 90 1.78 20.31 -6.14
CA VAL A 90 2.48 20.04 -4.89
C VAL A 90 2.95 21.31 -4.17
N GLY A 91 2.81 22.48 -4.81
CA GLY A 91 3.39 23.69 -4.27
C GLY A 91 4.90 23.55 -4.15
N GLU A 92 5.45 23.83 -2.97
CA GLU A 92 6.89 23.77 -2.70
C GLU A 92 7.34 22.50 -1.99
N ALA A 93 6.44 21.50 -1.85
CA ALA A 93 6.77 20.28 -1.14
C ALA A 93 7.84 19.47 -1.87
N THR A 94 8.85 19.01 -1.13
CA THR A 94 9.90 18.13 -1.66
C THR A 94 9.40 16.69 -1.71
N PRO A 95 10.04 15.81 -2.53
CA PRO A 95 9.70 14.38 -2.50
C PRO A 95 9.81 13.75 -1.12
N ALA A 96 10.81 14.14 -0.33
CA ALA A 96 10.98 13.64 1.04
C ALA A 96 9.79 14.05 1.92
N GLU A 97 9.36 15.30 1.84
CA GLU A 97 8.20 15.80 2.59
C GLU A 97 6.92 15.06 2.18
N LEU A 98 6.74 14.83 0.89
CA LEU A 98 5.59 14.08 0.38
C LEU A 98 5.56 12.65 0.93
N MET A 99 6.72 11.97 1.00
CA MET A 99 6.78 10.61 1.54
C MET A 99 6.46 10.56 3.04
N VAL A 100 6.98 11.52 3.81
CA VAL A 100 6.67 11.60 5.24
C VAL A 100 5.19 11.84 5.45
N GLU A 101 4.62 12.76 4.68
CA GLU A 101 3.20 13.09 4.75
C GLU A 101 2.33 11.89 4.39
N LEU A 102 2.66 11.19 3.28
CA LEU A 102 1.94 10.01 2.85
C LEU A 102 1.99 8.91 3.91
N THR A 103 3.17 8.63 4.46
CA THR A 103 3.35 7.62 5.50
C THR A 103 2.47 7.94 6.71
N ALA A 104 2.48 9.20 7.16
CA ALA A 104 1.66 9.63 8.30
C ALA A 104 0.17 9.43 8.02
N LYS A 105 -0.29 9.77 6.82
CA LYS A 105 -1.70 9.60 6.45
C LYS A 105 -2.11 8.13 6.41
N ILE A 106 -1.25 7.26 5.88
CA ILE A 106 -1.52 5.81 5.85
C ILE A 106 -1.64 5.27 7.26
N LEU A 107 -0.75 5.67 8.16
CA LEU A 107 -0.76 5.20 9.54
C LEU A 107 -1.98 5.70 10.34
N ASN A 108 -2.61 6.77 9.90
CA ASN A 108 -3.75 7.38 10.59
C ASN A 108 -5.10 7.07 9.96
N ILE A 109 -5.14 6.22 8.98
CA ILE A 109 -6.40 5.79 8.35
C ILE A 109 -7.23 4.90 9.28
#